data_7d61e35fa9b8ff73800198c78eb988b4
#
_entry.id   7d61e35fa9b8ff73800198c78eb988b4
#
_cell.length_a   1.000
_cell.length_b   1.000
_cell.length_c   1.000
_cell.angle_alpha   90.00
_cell.angle_beta   90.00
_cell.angle_gamma   90.00
#
_symmetry.space_group_name_H-M   'P 1'
#
loop_
_entity.id
_entity.type
_entity.pdbx_description
1 polymer ?
#
loop_
_entity_poly.entity_id
_entity_poly.type
_entity_poly.pdbx_seq_one_letter_code
_entity_poly.pdbx_strand_id
1 'polypeptide(L)'
;MRHRTGNHKVIEHADSVALGINLRHLRAFSAVASAGSIAAAADALFRVASAVTRSILDLEAVLGRPLFDRGPRGVALNAYGELVLARALRIEREFEEARAQLATRGGVAGAGGAADVHSLFASILNGRRLAVIASLAEKRNMPAVAREFGITQPAISSALKDLESGLGVTLFNRNARGLSATPAGEIVAFYFRRVLSELRHIGPDIAASEGTLQGRVVVGALPLGRTQILPLAIASLLARHPRLHVATVESPYDALAASLRSGDIDFILGALRTAGEAKDLQQEPLFEDRISVIARAGHPLARAKRIDFRTLREARWTLSRPGSPSRELLERFFSEARQAPPVPAVETGDLAVLRSLLLESDMLTAISAHQLRYEIRDGSLVVLDFPLEETRREIGLSQRQGAFPSPGARALMEEIRQVVAGSPDFRTPNGRK
;
A
#
# COMPACT_ATOMS: atom_id res chain seq x y z
N MET A 1 -17.14 25.13 -11.30
CA MET A 1 -15.97 25.47 -10.47
C MET A 1 -16.17 25.24 -8.97
N ARG A 2 -17.30 24.69 -8.49
CA ARG A 2 -17.59 24.45 -7.04
C ARG A 2 -17.32 23.04 -6.52
N HIS A 3 -16.91 22.06 -7.35
CA HIS A 3 -16.67 20.66 -6.92
C HIS A 3 -15.23 20.35 -6.49
N ARG A 4 -14.23 21.22 -6.76
CA ARG A 4 -12.82 20.97 -6.38
C ARG A 4 -12.50 21.20 -4.89
N THR A 5 -13.29 21.99 -4.18
CA THR A 5 -13.02 22.33 -2.77
C THR A 5 -13.53 21.29 -1.76
N GLY A 6 -14.48 20.43 -2.13
CA GLY A 6 -15.06 19.42 -1.24
C GLY A 6 -14.14 18.25 -0.94
N ASN A 7 -13.51 17.70 -1.96
CA ASN A 7 -12.68 16.48 -1.83
C ASN A 7 -11.35 16.72 -1.09
N HIS A 8 -10.75 17.90 -1.28
CA HIS A 8 -9.51 18.25 -0.55
C HIS A 8 -9.76 18.36 0.96
N LYS A 9 -10.90 18.95 1.35
CA LYS A 9 -11.30 19.04 2.76
C LYS A 9 -11.60 17.70 3.42
N VAL A 10 -12.06 16.70 2.69
CA VAL A 10 -12.35 15.35 3.24
C VAL A 10 -11.06 14.59 3.52
N ILE A 11 -10.05 14.72 2.65
CA ILE A 11 -8.73 14.10 2.84
C ILE A 11 -8.00 14.74 4.01
N GLU A 12 -7.97 16.08 4.05
CA GLU A 12 -7.42 16.84 5.18
C GLU A 12 -8.12 16.48 6.49
N HIS A 13 -9.43 16.20 6.46
CA HIS A 13 -10.19 15.84 7.65
C HIS A 13 -9.87 14.42 8.14
N ALA A 14 -9.77 13.42 7.25
CA ALA A 14 -9.44 12.04 7.64
C ALA A 14 -8.01 11.93 8.19
N ASP A 15 -7.05 12.58 7.54
CA ASP A 15 -5.68 12.66 8.04
C ASP A 15 -5.60 13.47 9.33
N SER A 16 -6.40 14.56 9.46
CA SER A 16 -6.49 15.36 10.68
C SER A 16 -7.02 14.57 11.87
N VAL A 17 -8.05 13.72 11.68
CA VAL A 17 -8.56 12.84 12.74
C VAL A 17 -7.49 11.85 13.18
N ALA A 18 -6.83 11.17 12.24
CA ALA A 18 -5.76 10.22 12.55
C ALA A 18 -4.60 10.87 13.33
N LEU A 19 -4.18 12.06 12.89
CA LEU A 19 -3.12 12.83 13.55
C LEU A 19 -3.54 13.38 14.92
N GLY A 20 -4.85 13.57 15.14
CA GLY A 20 -5.44 14.04 16.41
C GLY A 20 -5.59 12.94 17.46
N ILE A 21 -5.61 11.66 17.05
CA ILE A 21 -5.78 10.55 17.99
C ILE A 21 -4.55 10.44 18.91
N ASN A 22 -4.82 10.50 20.22
CA ASN A 22 -3.82 10.26 21.25
C ASN A 22 -3.85 8.77 21.63
N LEU A 23 -2.73 8.08 21.46
CA LEU A 23 -2.61 6.64 21.74
C LEU A 23 -2.86 6.30 23.22
N ARG A 24 -2.61 7.25 24.14
CA ARG A 24 -2.97 7.10 25.54
C ARG A 24 -4.49 6.99 25.73
N HIS A 25 -5.26 7.76 24.95
CA HIS A 25 -6.72 7.71 25.01
C HIS A 25 -7.24 6.40 24.38
N LEU A 26 -6.63 5.98 23.27
CA LEU A 26 -6.94 4.71 22.62
C LEU A 26 -6.65 3.52 23.55
N ARG A 27 -5.53 3.53 24.28
CA ARG A 27 -5.20 2.52 25.28
C ARG A 27 -6.20 2.50 26.44
N ALA A 28 -6.60 3.67 26.94
CA ALA A 28 -7.62 3.74 28.00
C ALA A 28 -8.96 3.17 27.50
N PHE A 29 -9.33 3.45 26.26
CA PHE A 29 -10.50 2.89 25.62
C PHE A 29 -10.42 1.35 25.51
N SER A 30 -9.30 0.79 24.97
CA SER A 30 -9.09 -0.67 24.91
C SER A 30 -9.18 -1.34 26.28
N ALA A 31 -8.59 -0.72 27.31
CA ALA A 31 -8.63 -1.26 28.67
C ALA A 31 -10.06 -1.30 29.22
N VAL A 32 -10.86 -0.26 29.01
CA VAL A 32 -12.28 -0.25 29.45
C VAL A 32 -13.10 -1.26 28.65
N ALA A 33 -12.87 -1.39 27.36
CA ALA A 33 -13.53 -2.37 26.51
C ALA A 33 -13.26 -3.82 26.99
N SER A 34 -12.03 -4.12 27.39
CA SER A 34 -11.62 -5.43 27.88
C SER A 34 -12.10 -5.71 29.31
N ALA A 35 -12.08 -4.69 30.19
CA ALA A 35 -12.44 -4.86 31.60
C ALA A 35 -13.95 -4.75 31.88
N GLY A 36 -14.74 -4.22 30.96
CA GLY A 36 -16.17 -3.99 31.12
C GLY A 36 -16.53 -2.91 32.15
N SER A 37 -15.53 -2.29 32.80
CA SER A 37 -15.74 -1.21 33.75
C SER A 37 -14.59 -0.21 33.80
N ILE A 38 -14.93 1.07 34.06
CA ILE A 38 -13.93 2.15 34.18
C ILE A 38 -13.03 1.92 35.42
N ALA A 39 -13.57 1.42 36.51
CA ALA A 39 -12.80 1.18 37.72
C ALA A 39 -11.74 0.09 37.50
N ALA A 40 -12.12 -1.07 36.97
CA ALA A 40 -11.17 -2.15 36.67
C ALA A 40 -10.11 -1.74 35.64
N ALA A 41 -10.49 -0.96 34.63
CA ALA A 41 -9.53 -0.41 33.65
C ALA A 41 -8.56 0.60 34.32
N ALA A 42 -9.04 1.41 35.25
CA ALA A 42 -8.22 2.36 36.02
C ALA A 42 -7.16 1.65 36.86
N ASP A 43 -7.56 0.59 37.55
CA ASP A 43 -6.66 -0.27 38.34
C ASP A 43 -5.61 -0.93 37.43
N ALA A 44 -6.02 -1.53 36.29
CA ALA A 44 -5.12 -2.17 35.33
C ALA A 44 -4.12 -1.19 34.69
N LEU A 45 -4.50 0.08 34.54
CA LEU A 45 -3.66 1.13 33.98
C LEU A 45 -2.85 1.92 35.02
N PHE A 46 -3.00 1.59 36.30
CA PHE A 46 -2.43 2.34 37.46
C PHE A 46 -2.77 3.83 37.38
N ARG A 47 -4.06 4.15 37.11
CA ARG A 47 -4.58 5.51 36.93
C ARG A 47 -5.85 5.69 37.78
N VAL A 48 -6.21 6.95 38.02
CA VAL A 48 -7.50 7.26 38.65
C VAL A 48 -8.66 7.15 37.65
N ALA A 49 -9.82 6.70 38.07
CA ALA A 49 -10.99 6.48 37.24
C ALA A 49 -11.43 7.74 36.45
N SER A 50 -11.31 8.94 37.07
CA SER A 50 -11.60 10.21 36.40
C SER A 50 -10.68 10.50 35.21
N ALA A 51 -9.41 10.11 35.30
CA ALA A 51 -8.45 10.27 34.21
C ALA A 51 -8.72 9.30 33.04
N VAL A 52 -9.21 8.09 33.34
CA VAL A 52 -9.65 7.12 32.32
C VAL A 52 -10.91 7.64 31.62
N THR A 53 -11.91 8.08 32.40
CA THR A 53 -13.13 8.70 31.84
C THR A 53 -12.81 9.87 30.94
N ARG A 54 -11.91 10.78 31.35
CA ARG A 54 -11.47 11.91 30.55
C ARG A 54 -10.82 11.47 29.23
N SER A 55 -9.96 10.45 29.29
CA SER A 55 -9.31 9.90 28.08
C SER A 55 -10.33 9.35 27.07
N ILE A 56 -11.42 8.70 27.53
CA ILE A 56 -12.49 8.22 26.66
C ILE A 56 -13.23 9.38 26.04
N LEU A 57 -13.65 10.37 26.84
CA LEU A 57 -14.37 11.54 26.35
C LEU A 57 -13.55 12.32 25.31
N ASP A 58 -12.25 12.49 25.54
CA ASP A 58 -11.35 13.15 24.59
C ASP A 58 -11.22 12.35 23.29
N LEU A 59 -11.20 11.01 23.34
CA LEU A 59 -11.20 10.16 22.15
C LEU A 59 -12.53 10.26 21.38
N GLU A 60 -13.65 10.17 22.09
CA GLU A 60 -14.99 10.30 21.52
C GLU A 60 -15.19 11.70 20.87
N ALA A 61 -14.63 12.76 21.47
CA ALA A 61 -14.66 14.09 20.90
C ALA A 61 -13.86 14.19 19.59
N VAL A 62 -12.69 13.54 19.51
CA VAL A 62 -11.90 13.48 18.26
C VAL A 62 -12.62 12.70 17.17
N LEU A 63 -13.28 11.60 17.52
CA LEU A 63 -13.99 10.74 16.58
C LEU A 63 -15.40 11.24 16.24
N GLY A 64 -15.94 12.17 17.05
CA GLY A 64 -17.29 12.73 16.90
C GLY A 64 -18.41 11.72 17.17
N ARG A 65 -18.13 10.62 17.84
CA ARG A 65 -19.11 9.55 18.14
C ARG A 65 -18.86 8.96 19.53
N PRO A 66 -19.93 8.63 20.30
CA PRO A 66 -19.80 7.84 21.50
C PRO A 66 -19.33 6.42 21.14
N LEU A 67 -18.49 5.82 21.97
CA LEU A 67 -17.93 4.48 21.76
C LEU A 67 -18.56 3.45 22.71
N PHE A 68 -19.22 3.91 23.77
CA PHE A 68 -19.85 3.06 24.77
C PHE A 68 -21.31 3.45 24.99
N ASP A 69 -22.13 2.41 25.25
CA ASP A 69 -23.43 2.55 25.83
C ASP A 69 -23.28 2.47 27.37
N ARG A 70 -23.91 3.41 28.06
CA ARG A 70 -23.93 3.46 29.54
C ARG A 70 -25.24 2.90 30.05
N GLY A 71 -25.17 1.89 30.88
CA GLY A 71 -26.34 1.24 31.44
C GLY A 71 -26.14 0.86 32.90
N PRO A 72 -27.21 0.36 33.58
CA PRO A 72 -27.17 -0.06 35.00
C PRO A 72 -26.15 -1.18 35.30
N ARG A 73 -25.73 -1.92 34.25
CA ARG A 73 -24.78 -3.04 34.36
C ARG A 73 -23.33 -2.62 34.03
N GLY A 74 -23.04 -1.34 33.86
CA GLY A 74 -21.69 -0.84 33.51
C GLY A 74 -21.61 -0.21 32.15
N VAL A 75 -20.49 -0.40 31.51
CA VAL A 75 -20.13 0.21 30.21
C VAL A 75 -19.98 -0.91 29.18
N ALA A 76 -20.75 -0.89 28.10
CA ALA A 76 -20.67 -1.83 26.99
C ALA A 76 -20.28 -1.10 25.70
N LEU A 77 -19.49 -1.76 24.86
CA LEU A 77 -19.19 -1.23 23.53
C LEU A 77 -20.48 -1.10 22.72
N ASN A 78 -20.62 0.02 22.00
CA ASN A 78 -21.59 0.12 20.92
C ASN A 78 -20.93 -0.23 19.57
N ALA A 79 -21.69 -0.18 18.48
CA ALA A 79 -21.19 -0.52 17.14
C ALA A 79 -19.96 0.29 16.71
N TYR A 80 -19.87 1.58 17.07
CA TYR A 80 -18.69 2.39 16.79
C TYR A 80 -17.49 1.96 17.65
N GLY A 81 -17.73 1.63 18.90
CA GLY A 81 -16.71 1.12 19.82
C GLY A 81 -16.10 -0.19 19.31
N GLU A 82 -16.90 -1.11 18.77
CA GLU A 82 -16.40 -2.36 18.19
C GLU A 82 -15.45 -2.12 17.00
N LEU A 83 -15.80 -1.19 16.10
CA LEU A 83 -14.94 -0.80 14.98
C LEU A 83 -13.60 -0.22 15.46
N VAL A 84 -13.67 0.69 16.44
CA VAL A 84 -12.46 1.32 16.99
C VAL A 84 -11.61 0.30 17.74
N LEU A 85 -12.22 -0.64 18.48
CA LEU A 85 -11.51 -1.70 19.20
C LEU A 85 -10.77 -2.63 18.24
N ALA A 86 -11.38 -3.00 17.11
CA ALA A 86 -10.73 -3.82 16.10
C ALA A 86 -9.45 -3.17 15.59
N ARG A 87 -9.43 -1.84 15.38
CA ARG A 87 -8.23 -1.09 14.98
C ARG A 87 -7.24 -0.94 16.14
N ALA A 88 -7.72 -0.65 17.33
CA ALA A 88 -6.87 -0.51 18.52
C ALA A 88 -6.06 -1.78 18.80
N LEU A 89 -6.68 -2.95 18.75
CA LEU A 89 -6.01 -4.23 18.94
C LEU A 89 -4.97 -4.54 17.86
N ARG A 90 -5.15 -4.02 16.66
CA ARG A 90 -4.16 -4.12 15.57
C ARG A 90 -2.96 -3.21 15.85
N ILE A 91 -3.22 -1.99 16.26
CA ILE A 91 -2.19 -1.04 16.68
C ILE A 91 -1.34 -1.61 17.81
N GLU A 92 -1.96 -2.26 18.79
CA GLU A 92 -1.28 -2.94 19.89
C GLU A 92 -0.33 -4.02 19.37
N ARG A 93 -0.81 -4.87 18.46
CA ARG A 93 0.04 -5.90 17.82
C ARG A 93 1.22 -5.31 17.05
N GLU A 94 1.03 -4.20 16.32
CA GLU A 94 2.13 -3.54 15.62
C GLU A 94 3.22 -3.06 16.59
N PHE A 95 2.84 -2.56 17.78
CA PHE A 95 3.81 -2.17 18.79
C PHE A 95 4.51 -3.38 19.45
N GLU A 96 3.81 -4.48 19.64
CA GLU A 96 4.43 -5.72 20.14
C GLU A 96 5.42 -6.31 19.15
N GLU A 97 5.09 -6.32 17.86
CA GLU A 97 6.00 -6.73 16.81
C GLU A 97 7.21 -5.80 16.70
N ALA A 98 7.01 -4.46 16.81
CA ALA A 98 8.10 -3.49 16.87
C ALA A 98 9.06 -3.81 18.01
N ARG A 99 8.53 -4.10 19.21
CA ARG A 99 9.32 -4.48 20.38
C ARG A 99 10.13 -5.74 20.13
N ALA A 100 9.49 -6.78 19.60
CA ALA A 100 10.16 -8.06 19.30
C ALA A 100 11.30 -7.88 18.29
N GLN A 101 11.07 -7.08 17.25
CA GLN A 101 12.08 -6.77 16.25
C GLN A 101 13.24 -5.91 16.82
N LEU A 102 12.95 -4.94 17.68
CA LEU A 102 13.96 -4.15 18.37
C LEU A 102 14.83 -5.02 19.28
N ALA A 103 14.25 -5.96 20.00
CA ALA A 103 14.99 -6.89 20.86
C ALA A 103 15.92 -7.81 20.06
N THR A 104 15.50 -8.28 18.87
CA THR A 104 16.26 -9.23 18.07
C THR A 104 17.28 -8.59 17.14
N ARG A 105 16.94 -7.45 16.54
CA ARG A 105 17.74 -6.80 15.48
C ARG A 105 18.21 -5.40 15.82
N GLY A 106 17.57 -4.74 16.79
CA GLY A 106 17.83 -3.35 17.15
C GLY A 106 18.98 -3.13 18.13
N GLY A 107 19.65 -4.19 18.59
CA GLY A 107 20.74 -4.10 19.57
C GLY A 107 20.28 -3.76 21.00
N VAL A 108 18.99 -3.86 21.29
CA VAL A 108 18.39 -3.61 22.61
C VAL A 108 18.46 -4.87 23.48
N ALA A 109 19.64 -5.49 23.57
CA ALA A 109 19.88 -6.60 24.48
C ALA A 109 19.97 -6.05 25.92
N GLY A 110 18.91 -6.25 26.71
CA GLY A 110 18.97 -6.06 28.16
C GLY A 110 18.58 -4.68 28.72
N ALA A 111 17.85 -3.85 28.00
CA ALA A 111 17.21 -2.69 28.59
C ALA A 111 16.11 -3.17 29.59
N GLY A 112 16.35 -2.89 30.84
CA GLY A 112 15.69 -3.43 32.01
C GLY A 112 14.21 -3.61 31.87
N GLY A 113 13.75 -4.79 32.32
CA GLY A 113 12.38 -5.16 32.58
C GLY A 113 11.45 -4.97 31.40
N ALA A 114 10.72 -5.99 31.05
CA ALA A 114 9.63 -5.99 30.08
C ALA A 114 8.48 -5.00 30.44
N ALA A 115 8.79 -3.94 31.17
CA ALA A 115 7.92 -2.83 31.46
C ALA A 115 7.61 -2.12 30.15
N ASP A 116 6.70 -2.75 29.43
CA ASP A 116 5.67 -2.09 28.69
C ASP A 116 6.18 -1.03 27.68
N VAL A 117 6.98 -1.46 26.69
CA VAL A 117 7.27 -0.64 25.48
C VAL A 117 5.95 -0.16 24.87
N HIS A 118 4.88 -0.92 24.97
CA HIS A 118 3.53 -0.53 24.60
C HIS A 118 3.04 0.68 25.42
N SER A 119 3.22 0.62 26.76
CA SER A 119 2.93 1.75 27.66
C SER A 119 3.75 2.96 27.30
N LEU A 120 5.01 2.77 26.95
CA LEU A 120 5.91 3.84 26.51
C LEU A 120 5.41 4.47 25.23
N PHE A 121 5.14 3.67 24.18
CA PHE A 121 4.62 4.20 22.92
C PHE A 121 3.28 4.90 23.13
N ALA A 122 2.34 4.31 23.88
CA ALA A 122 1.07 4.92 24.18
C ALA A 122 1.18 6.20 25.03
N SER A 123 2.21 6.30 25.90
CA SER A 123 2.40 7.47 26.77
C SER A 123 3.05 8.66 26.06
N ILE A 124 3.93 8.42 25.10
CA ILE A 124 4.76 9.44 24.45
C ILE A 124 4.16 9.87 23.11
N LEU A 125 3.40 8.98 22.43
CA LEU A 125 3.04 9.15 21.04
C LEU A 125 1.57 9.53 20.84
N ASN A 126 1.36 10.40 19.88
CA ASN A 126 0.09 10.64 19.20
C ASN A 126 0.31 10.49 17.69
N GLY A 127 -0.76 10.44 16.92
CA GLY A 127 -0.68 10.27 15.47
C GLY A 127 0.29 11.24 14.79
N ARG A 128 0.33 12.50 15.25
CA ARG A 128 1.24 13.52 14.71
C ARG A 128 2.72 13.21 14.99
N ARG A 129 3.06 12.77 16.20
CA ARG A 129 4.45 12.39 16.54
C ARG A 129 4.90 11.16 15.76
N LEU A 130 4.03 10.16 15.59
CA LEU A 130 4.29 9.00 14.74
C LEU A 130 4.63 9.44 13.30
N ALA A 131 3.79 10.32 12.73
CA ALA A 131 3.96 10.81 11.36
C ALA A 131 5.28 11.60 11.20
N VAL A 132 5.64 12.43 12.17
CA VAL A 132 6.92 13.17 12.19
C VAL A 132 8.11 12.22 12.16
N ILE A 133 8.12 11.17 13.01
CA ILE A 133 9.24 10.20 13.07
C ILE A 133 9.30 9.38 11.78
N ALA A 134 8.16 8.92 11.25
CA ALA A 134 8.10 8.18 10.00
C ALA A 134 8.61 9.03 8.81
N SER A 135 8.16 10.30 8.70
CA SER A 135 8.62 11.23 7.67
C SER A 135 10.12 11.57 7.82
N LEU A 136 10.63 11.60 9.05
CA LEU A 136 12.05 11.86 9.30
C LEU A 136 12.94 10.72 8.78
N ALA A 137 12.53 9.46 8.93
CA ALA A 137 13.23 8.31 8.40
C ALA A 137 13.25 8.30 6.87
N GLU A 138 12.14 8.70 6.24
CA GLU A 138 11.99 8.77 4.79
C GLU A 138 12.80 9.93 4.19
N LYS A 139 12.57 11.15 4.68
CA LYS A 139 13.12 12.38 4.08
C LYS A 139 14.56 12.66 4.50
N ARG A 140 15.00 12.12 5.62
CA ARG A 140 16.35 12.32 6.19
C ARG A 140 16.74 13.82 6.34
N ASN A 141 15.73 14.69 6.37
CA ASN A 141 15.87 16.14 6.33
C ASN A 141 14.93 16.78 7.36
N MET A 142 15.48 17.12 8.54
CA MET A 142 14.71 17.70 9.65
C MET A 142 14.05 19.05 9.30
N PRO A 143 14.73 20.00 8.60
CA PRO A 143 14.10 21.25 8.13
C PRO A 143 12.88 21.00 7.21
N ALA A 144 12.95 20.01 6.32
CA ALA A 144 11.84 19.66 5.44
C ALA A 144 10.64 19.11 6.21
N VAL A 145 10.89 18.21 7.18
CA VAL A 145 9.85 17.66 8.06
C VAL A 145 9.25 18.76 8.94
N ALA A 146 10.05 19.66 9.49
CA ALA A 146 9.56 20.78 10.28
C ALA A 146 8.57 21.66 9.50
N ARG A 147 8.89 21.98 8.25
CA ARG A 147 7.98 22.73 7.35
C ARG A 147 6.71 21.96 7.02
N GLU A 148 6.81 20.67 6.70
CA GLU A 148 5.67 19.81 6.37
C GLU A 148 4.64 19.76 7.49
N PHE A 149 5.10 19.60 8.72
CA PHE A 149 4.21 19.50 9.88
C PHE A 149 3.91 20.85 10.57
N GLY A 150 4.45 21.96 10.09
CA GLY A 150 4.27 23.27 10.70
C GLY A 150 4.76 23.34 12.14
N ILE A 151 5.92 22.70 12.43
CA ILE A 151 6.57 22.68 13.76
C ILE A 151 8.02 23.13 13.67
N THR A 152 8.63 23.45 14.82
CA THR A 152 10.02 23.84 14.85
C THR A 152 10.97 22.63 14.89
N GLN A 153 12.21 22.79 14.38
CA GLN A 153 13.23 21.74 14.48
C GLN A 153 13.57 21.36 15.93
N PRO A 154 13.67 22.30 16.90
CA PRO A 154 13.81 21.93 18.31
C PRO A 154 12.69 21.04 18.83
N ALA A 155 11.44 21.23 18.41
CA ALA A 155 10.32 20.39 18.81
C ALA A 155 10.48 18.94 18.27
N ILE A 156 10.95 18.78 17.02
CA ILE A 156 11.29 17.45 16.48
C ILE A 156 12.42 16.81 17.27
N SER A 157 13.49 17.58 17.56
CA SER A 157 14.65 17.09 18.31
C SER A 157 14.27 16.65 19.73
N SER A 158 13.38 17.38 20.40
CA SER A 158 12.87 17.02 21.74
C SER A 158 12.04 15.73 21.67
N ALA A 159 11.08 15.66 20.73
CA ALA A 159 10.25 14.47 20.56
C ALA A 159 11.07 13.21 20.25
N LEU A 160 12.13 13.35 19.42
CA LEU A 160 13.04 12.26 19.11
C LEU A 160 13.84 11.84 20.35
N LYS A 161 14.40 12.82 21.09
CA LYS A 161 15.17 12.55 22.32
C LYS A 161 14.32 11.83 23.38
N ASP A 162 13.06 12.27 23.57
CA ASP A 162 12.12 11.64 24.51
C ASP A 162 11.87 10.17 24.12
N LEU A 163 11.68 9.91 22.82
CA LEU A 163 11.47 8.56 22.30
C LEU A 163 12.73 7.69 22.44
N GLU A 164 13.91 8.19 22.04
CA GLU A 164 15.19 7.47 22.16
C GLU A 164 15.53 7.18 23.61
N SER A 165 15.32 8.13 24.52
CA SER A 165 15.52 7.94 25.95
C SER A 165 14.59 6.88 26.54
N GLY A 166 13.33 6.88 26.12
CA GLY A 166 12.36 5.90 26.58
C GLY A 166 12.63 4.49 26.04
N LEU A 167 13.13 4.38 24.83
CA LEU A 167 13.51 3.10 24.22
C LEU A 167 14.91 2.62 24.63
N GLY A 168 15.75 3.50 25.17
CA GLY A 168 17.14 3.21 25.51
C GLY A 168 18.04 2.98 24.29
N VAL A 169 17.65 3.46 23.10
CA VAL A 169 18.38 3.26 21.84
C VAL A 169 18.33 4.48 20.95
N THR A 170 19.41 4.73 20.23
CA THR A 170 19.50 5.81 19.23
C THR A 170 18.78 5.37 17.96
N LEU A 171 17.83 6.18 17.50
CA LEU A 171 17.06 5.91 16.27
C LEU A 171 17.67 6.61 15.06
N PHE A 172 18.34 7.74 15.25
CA PHE A 172 18.94 8.50 14.15
C PHE A 172 20.35 8.98 14.47
N ASN A 173 21.25 8.78 13.52
CA ASN A 173 22.60 9.34 13.54
C ASN A 173 22.63 10.68 12.79
N ARG A 174 23.35 11.65 13.35
CA ARG A 174 23.70 12.91 12.67
C ARG A 174 25.07 12.76 12.02
N ASN A 175 25.15 13.00 10.74
CA ASN A 175 26.42 13.00 10.00
C ASN A 175 26.52 14.24 9.11
N ALA A 176 27.66 14.44 8.47
CA ALA A 176 27.90 15.59 7.58
C ALA A 176 26.95 15.66 6.38
N ARG A 177 26.28 14.54 6.03
CA ARG A 177 25.32 14.45 4.93
C ARG A 177 23.87 14.61 5.38
N GLY A 178 23.62 14.88 6.68
CA GLY A 178 22.31 15.03 7.28
C GLY A 178 21.98 13.97 8.32
N LEU A 179 20.73 13.55 8.35
CA LEU A 179 20.19 12.55 9.28
C LEU A 179 20.08 11.20 8.60
N SER A 180 20.50 10.12 9.26
CA SER A 180 20.28 8.75 8.81
C SER A 180 19.65 7.90 9.90
N ALA A 181 18.66 7.09 9.58
CA ALA A 181 18.10 6.14 10.53
C ALA A 181 19.14 5.05 10.88
N THR A 182 19.16 4.62 12.14
CA THR A 182 19.85 3.40 12.57
C THR A 182 19.00 2.17 12.23
N PRO A 183 19.49 0.94 12.35
CA PRO A 183 18.64 -0.25 12.22
C PRO A 183 17.42 -0.22 13.15
N ALA A 184 17.57 0.28 14.38
CA ALA A 184 16.46 0.49 15.31
C ALA A 184 15.49 1.57 14.81
N GLY A 185 16.03 2.66 14.24
CA GLY A 185 15.23 3.73 13.63
C GLY A 185 14.40 3.26 12.43
N GLU A 186 14.96 2.41 11.57
CA GLU A 186 14.23 1.82 10.45
C GLU A 186 13.08 0.90 10.93
N ILE A 187 13.31 0.08 11.96
CA ILE A 187 12.28 -0.76 12.57
C ILE A 187 11.15 0.14 13.13
N VAL A 188 11.48 1.12 13.94
CA VAL A 188 10.49 2.03 14.54
C VAL A 188 9.68 2.77 13.46
N ALA A 189 10.35 3.33 12.46
CA ALA A 189 9.69 4.04 11.37
C ALA A 189 8.75 3.13 10.56
N PHE A 190 9.15 1.89 10.32
CA PHE A 190 8.33 0.89 9.63
C PHE A 190 7.03 0.61 10.39
N TYR A 191 7.11 0.30 11.68
CA TYR A 191 5.92 0.00 12.48
C TYR A 191 5.08 1.25 12.74
N PHE A 192 5.67 2.44 12.84
CA PHE A 192 4.90 3.68 12.97
C PHE A 192 4.07 3.98 11.72
N ARG A 193 4.57 3.67 10.51
CA ARG A 193 3.77 3.76 9.29
C ARG A 193 2.58 2.81 9.32
N ARG A 194 2.77 1.57 9.80
CA ARG A 194 1.70 0.59 9.96
C ARG A 194 0.64 1.06 10.96
N VAL A 195 1.06 1.58 12.11
CA VAL A 195 0.14 2.18 13.10
C VAL A 195 -0.62 3.36 12.51
N LEU A 196 0.06 4.25 11.78
CA LEU A 196 -0.58 5.37 11.10
C LEU A 196 -1.61 4.92 10.05
N SER A 197 -1.35 3.83 9.34
CA SER A 197 -2.32 3.22 8.42
C SER A 197 -3.58 2.79 9.17
N GLU A 198 -3.46 2.08 10.30
CA GLU A 198 -4.62 1.66 11.10
C GLU A 198 -5.38 2.88 11.68
N LEU A 199 -4.68 3.90 12.17
CA LEU A 199 -5.31 5.13 12.67
C LEU A 199 -6.11 5.87 11.58
N ARG A 200 -5.58 5.93 10.35
CA ARG A 200 -6.25 6.56 9.20
C ARG A 200 -7.55 5.86 8.81
N HIS A 201 -7.68 4.59 9.10
CA HIS A 201 -8.86 3.79 8.74
C HIS A 201 -10.01 3.89 9.76
N ILE A 202 -9.78 4.37 11.00
CA ILE A 202 -10.83 4.48 12.03
C ILE A 202 -12.01 5.35 11.56
N GLY A 203 -11.74 6.55 11.08
CA GLY A 203 -12.79 7.45 10.58
C GLY A 203 -13.57 6.88 9.39
N PRO A 204 -12.91 6.36 8.35
CA PRO A 204 -13.57 5.63 7.26
C PRO A 204 -14.43 4.44 7.70
N ASP A 205 -13.99 3.64 8.69
CA ASP A 205 -14.78 2.51 9.21
C ASP A 205 -16.07 3.01 9.86
N ILE A 206 -16.00 4.07 10.68
CA ILE A 206 -17.18 4.70 11.30
C ILE A 206 -18.13 5.24 10.20
N ALA A 207 -17.60 5.96 9.22
CA ALA A 207 -18.43 6.51 8.15
C ALA A 207 -19.10 5.42 7.30
N ALA A 208 -18.43 4.30 7.07
CA ALA A 208 -18.99 3.17 6.34
C ALA A 208 -20.13 2.49 7.10
N SER A 209 -20.07 2.43 8.44
CA SER A 209 -21.18 1.92 9.26
C SER A 209 -22.43 2.83 9.19
N GLU A 210 -22.23 4.08 8.80
CA GLU A 210 -23.29 5.06 8.53
C GLU A 210 -23.72 5.11 7.05
N GLY A 211 -23.30 4.13 6.23
CA GLY A 211 -23.66 4.03 4.83
C GLY A 211 -22.85 4.95 3.89
N THR A 212 -21.79 5.59 4.37
CA THR A 212 -20.98 6.50 3.57
C THR A 212 -19.57 5.97 3.39
N LEU A 213 -19.17 5.65 2.14
CA LEU A 213 -17.79 5.38 1.82
C LEU A 213 -17.03 6.70 1.60
N GLN A 214 -16.01 6.92 2.43
CA GLN A 214 -15.14 8.09 2.35
C GLN A 214 -13.71 7.74 2.79
N GLY A 215 -12.80 8.68 2.61
CA GLY A 215 -11.39 8.54 2.97
C GLY A 215 -10.51 8.29 1.76
N ARG A 216 -9.27 7.88 2.00
CA ARG A 216 -8.26 7.69 0.97
C ARG A 216 -7.96 6.22 0.78
N VAL A 217 -7.87 5.80 -0.47
CA VAL A 217 -7.36 4.49 -0.90
C VAL A 217 -6.10 4.71 -1.72
N VAL A 218 -5.03 4.00 -1.39
CA VAL A 218 -3.76 4.09 -2.12
C VAL A 218 -3.44 2.73 -2.73
N VAL A 219 -3.42 2.66 -4.05
CA VAL A 219 -3.18 1.41 -4.78
C VAL A 219 -1.86 1.44 -5.54
N GLY A 220 -1.02 0.42 -5.31
CA GLY A 220 0.15 0.17 -6.14
C GLY A 220 -0.27 -0.49 -7.44
N ALA A 221 0.11 0.09 -8.59
CA ALA A 221 -0.33 -0.42 -9.88
C ALA A 221 0.85 -0.78 -10.78
N LEU A 222 0.96 -2.07 -11.13
CA LEU A 222 1.91 -2.54 -12.15
C LEU A 222 1.37 -2.28 -13.57
N PRO A 223 2.23 -2.27 -14.58
CA PRO A 223 1.88 -1.76 -15.93
C PRO A 223 0.57 -2.29 -16.52
N LEU A 224 0.29 -3.59 -16.41
CA LEU A 224 -0.93 -4.16 -16.99
C LEU A 224 -2.20 -3.64 -16.32
N GLY A 225 -2.22 -3.53 -15.01
CA GLY A 225 -3.40 -3.06 -14.26
C GLY A 225 -3.78 -1.62 -14.57
N ARG A 226 -2.80 -0.78 -14.99
CA ARG A 226 -2.98 0.66 -15.20
C ARG A 226 -3.73 1.04 -16.47
N THR A 227 -3.76 0.15 -17.47
CA THR A 227 -4.25 0.52 -18.80
C THR A 227 -5.77 0.41 -18.96
N GLN A 228 -6.40 -0.48 -18.23
CA GLN A 228 -7.84 -0.73 -18.35
C GLN A 228 -8.50 -1.03 -17.00
N ILE A 229 -8.02 -2.03 -16.29
CA ILE A 229 -8.71 -2.59 -15.11
C ILE A 229 -8.89 -1.52 -14.05
N LEU A 230 -7.79 -0.91 -13.60
CA LEU A 230 -7.82 0.08 -12.54
C LEU A 230 -8.59 1.36 -12.92
N PRO A 231 -8.39 1.97 -14.11
CA PRO A 231 -9.17 3.14 -14.52
C PRO A 231 -10.66 2.88 -14.56
N LEU A 232 -11.12 1.75 -15.08
CA LEU A 232 -12.54 1.41 -15.11
C LEU A 232 -13.11 1.20 -13.70
N ALA A 233 -12.39 0.48 -12.85
CA ALA A 233 -12.79 0.25 -11.46
C ALA A 233 -12.88 1.57 -10.67
N ILE A 234 -11.89 2.46 -10.82
CA ILE A 234 -11.90 3.78 -10.18
C ILE A 234 -13.08 4.62 -10.68
N ALA A 235 -13.30 4.69 -11.99
CA ALA A 235 -14.39 5.47 -12.56
C ALA A 235 -15.76 4.99 -12.06
N SER A 236 -16.00 3.67 -12.05
CA SER A 236 -17.22 3.07 -11.53
C SER A 236 -17.41 3.35 -10.04
N LEU A 237 -16.37 3.16 -9.23
CA LEU A 237 -16.44 3.37 -7.78
C LEU A 237 -16.71 4.83 -7.43
N LEU A 238 -15.98 5.78 -8.03
CA LEU A 238 -16.11 7.20 -7.72
C LEU A 238 -17.43 7.80 -8.20
N ALA A 239 -18.05 7.25 -9.25
CA ALA A 239 -19.39 7.64 -9.68
C ALA A 239 -20.45 7.38 -8.59
N ARG A 240 -20.30 6.32 -7.80
CA ARG A 240 -21.20 5.95 -6.70
C ARG A 240 -20.77 6.52 -5.35
N HIS A 241 -19.47 6.74 -5.16
CA HIS A 241 -18.88 7.16 -3.89
C HIS A 241 -17.96 8.38 -4.05
N PRO A 242 -18.52 9.58 -4.32
CA PRO A 242 -17.74 10.78 -4.63
C PRO A 242 -16.90 11.34 -3.47
N ARG A 243 -17.08 10.81 -2.26
CA ARG A 243 -16.26 11.19 -1.08
C ARG A 243 -14.98 10.35 -0.93
N LEU A 244 -14.81 9.31 -1.75
CA LEU A 244 -13.56 8.58 -1.81
C LEU A 244 -12.51 9.35 -2.59
N HIS A 245 -11.27 9.22 -2.15
CA HIS A 245 -10.10 9.64 -2.89
C HIS A 245 -9.23 8.43 -3.19
N VAL A 246 -8.95 8.19 -4.46
CA VAL A 246 -8.07 7.11 -4.90
C VAL A 246 -6.76 7.71 -5.39
N ALA A 247 -5.65 7.25 -4.82
CA ALA A 247 -4.30 7.58 -5.26
C ALA A 247 -3.65 6.32 -5.85
N THR A 248 -2.96 6.47 -6.98
CA THR A 248 -2.18 5.40 -7.60
C THR A 248 -0.69 5.64 -7.37
N VAL A 249 0.06 4.56 -7.15
CA VAL A 249 1.52 4.59 -7.01
C VAL A 249 2.12 3.70 -8.08
N GLU A 250 2.95 4.29 -8.92
CA GLU A 250 3.68 3.62 -10.00
C GLU A 250 5.15 3.48 -9.62
N SER A 251 5.58 2.24 -9.38
CA SER A 251 6.97 1.92 -9.04
C SER A 251 7.29 0.47 -9.44
N PRO A 252 8.57 0.08 -9.49
CA PRO A 252 8.95 -1.32 -9.56
C PRO A 252 8.31 -2.13 -8.42
N TYR A 253 8.10 -3.43 -8.68
CA TYR A 253 7.43 -4.31 -7.73
C TYR A 253 8.03 -4.25 -6.31
N ASP A 254 9.34 -4.29 -6.18
CA ASP A 254 10.00 -4.31 -4.87
C ASP A 254 9.70 -3.06 -4.03
N ALA A 255 9.65 -1.90 -4.69
CA ALA A 255 9.29 -0.65 -4.03
C ALA A 255 7.79 -0.63 -3.64
N LEU A 256 6.91 -1.14 -4.50
CA LEU A 256 5.49 -1.31 -4.17
C LEU A 256 5.29 -2.31 -3.03
N ALA A 257 5.99 -3.44 -3.07
CA ALA A 257 5.93 -4.46 -2.02
C ALA A 257 6.44 -3.92 -0.67
N ALA A 258 7.52 -3.11 -0.68
CA ALA A 258 7.99 -2.43 0.52
C ALA A 258 6.95 -1.45 1.08
N SER A 259 6.31 -0.64 0.21
CA SER A 259 5.24 0.29 0.58
C SER A 259 3.98 -0.44 1.06
N LEU A 260 3.66 -1.61 0.50
CA LEU A 260 2.57 -2.46 0.96
C LEU A 260 2.84 -3.01 2.37
N ARG A 261 4.07 -3.48 2.61
CA ARG A 261 4.51 -4.00 3.92
C ARG A 261 4.45 -2.92 5.00
N SER A 262 4.84 -1.70 4.69
CA SER A 262 4.81 -0.57 5.63
C SER A 262 3.42 0.06 5.81
N GLY A 263 2.41 -0.34 5.00
CA GLY A 263 1.06 0.23 5.05
C GLY A 263 0.92 1.60 4.39
N ASP A 264 1.89 1.99 3.54
CA ASP A 264 1.82 3.23 2.75
C ASP A 264 0.88 3.08 1.54
N ILE A 265 0.69 1.84 1.06
CA ILE A 265 -0.32 1.47 0.08
C ILE A 265 -1.22 0.35 0.64
N ASP A 266 -2.48 0.29 0.19
CA ASP A 266 -3.49 -0.66 0.67
C ASP A 266 -3.37 -2.02 0.01
N PHE A 267 -3.13 -2.05 -1.31
CA PHE A 267 -2.92 -3.27 -2.09
C PHE A 267 -2.17 -2.99 -3.39
N ILE A 268 -1.70 -4.05 -4.06
CA ILE A 268 -1.07 -3.98 -5.38
C ILE A 268 -1.95 -4.71 -6.38
N LEU A 269 -2.16 -4.11 -7.57
CA LEU A 269 -2.74 -4.75 -8.74
C LEU A 269 -1.66 -5.00 -9.80
N GLY A 270 -1.49 -6.27 -10.20
CA GLY A 270 -0.55 -6.63 -11.27
C GLY A 270 -0.13 -8.08 -11.27
N ALA A 271 1.00 -8.39 -11.92
CA ALA A 271 1.53 -9.73 -11.97
C ALA A 271 1.92 -10.24 -10.57
N LEU A 272 1.36 -11.39 -10.21
CA LEU A 272 1.65 -12.05 -8.95
C LEU A 272 3.08 -12.58 -8.91
N ARG A 273 3.60 -12.82 -7.74
CA ARG A 273 4.94 -13.36 -7.49
C ARG A 273 4.87 -14.77 -6.97
N THR A 274 5.97 -15.49 -7.10
CA THR A 274 6.09 -16.82 -6.51
C THR A 274 5.94 -16.78 -4.99
N ALA A 275 5.49 -17.88 -4.40
CA ALA A 275 5.36 -17.98 -2.95
C ALA A 275 6.67 -17.71 -2.20
N GLY A 276 7.83 -17.92 -2.85
CA GLY A 276 9.15 -17.62 -2.31
C GLY A 276 9.41 -16.11 -2.14
N GLU A 277 8.95 -15.31 -3.09
CA GLU A 277 9.17 -13.86 -3.13
C GLU A 277 8.14 -13.05 -2.32
N ALA A 278 6.95 -13.62 -2.10
CA ALA A 278 5.81 -12.94 -1.47
C ALA A 278 5.26 -13.70 -0.25
N LYS A 279 6.12 -14.34 0.55
CA LYS A 279 5.72 -15.18 1.71
C LYS A 279 4.83 -14.46 2.73
N ASP A 280 5.01 -13.17 2.88
CA ASP A 280 4.32 -12.29 3.82
C ASP A 280 3.17 -11.51 3.18
N LEU A 281 2.84 -11.83 1.92
CA LEU A 281 1.74 -11.24 1.19
C LEU A 281 0.67 -12.30 0.88
N GLN A 282 -0.57 -11.89 1.02
CA GLN A 282 -1.72 -12.64 0.53
C GLN A 282 -1.96 -12.24 -0.91
N GLN A 283 -1.95 -13.21 -1.81
CA GLN A 283 -2.17 -13.00 -3.24
C GLN A 283 -3.46 -13.66 -3.68
N GLU A 284 -4.21 -12.96 -4.52
CA GLU A 284 -5.47 -13.40 -5.12
C GLU A 284 -5.35 -13.33 -6.63
N PRO A 285 -5.30 -14.47 -7.34
CA PRO A 285 -5.30 -14.46 -8.80
C PRO A 285 -6.68 -14.06 -9.34
N LEU A 286 -6.68 -13.21 -10.37
CA LEU A 286 -7.89 -12.76 -11.06
C LEU A 286 -8.02 -13.35 -12.46
N PHE A 287 -6.92 -13.41 -13.21
CA PHE A 287 -6.88 -14.01 -14.54
C PHE A 287 -5.45 -14.34 -14.96
N GLU A 288 -5.32 -15.19 -15.99
CA GLU A 288 -4.04 -15.48 -16.64
C GLU A 288 -3.78 -14.50 -17.79
N ASP A 289 -2.54 -14.04 -17.90
CA ASP A 289 -2.02 -13.21 -18.98
C ASP A 289 -0.79 -13.89 -19.60
N ARG A 290 -0.52 -13.55 -20.86
CA ARG A 290 0.71 -13.92 -21.56
C ARG A 290 1.31 -12.72 -22.28
N ILE A 291 2.60 -12.75 -22.52
CA ILE A 291 3.23 -11.76 -23.36
C ILE A 291 3.08 -12.13 -24.84
N SER A 292 3.10 -11.13 -25.69
CA SER A 292 3.00 -11.27 -27.13
C SER A 292 4.03 -10.39 -27.79
N VAL A 293 4.52 -10.80 -28.96
CA VAL A 293 5.34 -9.93 -29.81
C VAL A 293 4.43 -8.96 -30.54
N ILE A 294 4.68 -7.67 -30.36
CA ILE A 294 3.82 -6.59 -30.90
C ILE A 294 4.67 -5.65 -31.77
N ALA A 295 4.09 -5.22 -32.88
CA ALA A 295 4.67 -4.30 -33.83
C ALA A 295 3.60 -3.33 -34.38
N ARG A 296 4.02 -2.26 -35.09
CA ARG A 296 3.09 -1.44 -35.88
C ARG A 296 2.45 -2.27 -37.00
N ALA A 297 1.24 -1.91 -37.41
CA ALA A 297 0.50 -2.64 -38.47
C ALA A 297 1.23 -2.70 -39.83
N GLY A 298 2.00 -1.66 -40.13
CA GLY A 298 2.81 -1.60 -41.35
C GLY A 298 4.18 -2.27 -41.26
N HIS A 299 4.49 -2.97 -40.14
CA HIS A 299 5.78 -3.63 -39.98
C HIS A 299 5.92 -4.80 -40.99
N PRO A 300 7.11 -5.01 -41.60
CA PRO A 300 7.32 -6.11 -42.55
C PRO A 300 6.90 -7.49 -42.03
N LEU A 301 7.14 -7.76 -40.76
CA LEU A 301 6.77 -9.03 -40.10
C LEU A 301 5.25 -9.21 -39.87
N ALA A 302 4.45 -8.15 -39.96
CA ALA A 302 3.00 -8.25 -39.81
C ALA A 302 2.33 -9.04 -40.95
N ARG A 303 3.00 -9.12 -42.09
CA ARG A 303 2.55 -9.85 -43.30
C ARG A 303 3.39 -11.11 -43.56
N ALA A 304 4.35 -11.44 -42.75
CA ALA A 304 5.22 -12.58 -42.93
C ALA A 304 4.42 -13.90 -42.71
N LYS A 305 4.55 -14.84 -43.64
CA LYS A 305 3.91 -16.17 -43.55
C LYS A 305 4.50 -17.01 -42.40
N ARG A 306 5.70 -16.72 -41.99
CA ARG A 306 6.41 -17.41 -40.90
C ARG A 306 7.45 -16.46 -40.30
N ILE A 307 7.46 -16.41 -38.99
CA ILE A 307 8.46 -15.69 -38.22
C ILE A 307 9.30 -16.73 -37.47
N ASP A 308 10.63 -16.63 -37.54
CA ASP A 308 11.55 -17.51 -36.84
C ASP A 308 12.43 -16.73 -35.84
N PHE A 309 13.18 -17.45 -35.02
CA PHE A 309 14.05 -16.87 -34.01
C PHE A 309 15.14 -15.99 -34.60
N ARG A 310 15.65 -16.31 -35.81
CA ARG A 310 16.69 -15.54 -36.48
C ARG A 310 16.13 -14.16 -36.84
N THR A 311 14.98 -14.11 -37.45
CA THR A 311 14.29 -12.88 -37.82
C THR A 311 14.01 -12.00 -36.62
N LEU A 312 13.55 -12.57 -35.51
CA LEU A 312 13.33 -11.82 -34.27
C LEU A 312 14.62 -11.29 -33.65
N ARG A 313 15.70 -12.04 -33.74
CA ARG A 313 17.01 -11.60 -33.21
C ARG A 313 17.61 -10.47 -34.03
N GLU A 314 17.40 -10.42 -35.35
CA GLU A 314 17.87 -9.40 -36.24
C GLU A 314 17.02 -8.11 -36.18
N ALA A 315 15.79 -8.20 -35.65
CA ALA A 315 14.92 -7.05 -35.48
C ALA A 315 15.41 -6.11 -34.35
N ARG A 316 14.96 -4.86 -34.40
CA ARG A 316 15.21 -3.87 -33.34
C ARG A 316 14.11 -3.99 -32.27
N TRP A 317 14.51 -3.97 -31.01
CA TRP A 317 13.59 -4.16 -29.90
C TRP A 317 13.57 -2.98 -28.94
N THR A 318 12.37 -2.68 -28.44
CA THR A 318 12.15 -1.91 -27.22
C THR A 318 11.58 -2.85 -26.17
N LEU A 319 12.28 -3.05 -25.06
CA LEU A 319 11.93 -4.02 -24.03
C LEU A 319 11.81 -3.36 -22.67
N SER A 320 11.09 -4.02 -21.77
CA SER A 320 11.03 -3.65 -20.36
C SER A 320 12.42 -3.75 -19.72
N ARG A 321 12.61 -3.06 -18.61
CA ARG A 321 13.86 -3.11 -17.82
C ARG A 321 14.19 -4.53 -17.39
N PRO A 322 15.47 -4.88 -17.22
CA PRO A 322 15.90 -6.14 -16.59
C PRO A 322 15.20 -6.34 -15.23
N GLY A 323 14.91 -7.58 -14.85
CA GLY A 323 14.17 -7.90 -13.61
C GLY A 323 12.67 -7.66 -13.67
N SER A 324 12.11 -7.17 -14.79
CA SER A 324 10.66 -7.11 -14.96
C SER A 324 10.11 -8.46 -15.45
N PRO A 325 8.91 -8.90 -14.97
CA PRO A 325 8.36 -10.20 -15.35
C PRO A 325 8.23 -10.43 -16.84
N SER A 326 7.86 -9.41 -17.61
CA SER A 326 7.76 -9.57 -19.08
C SER A 326 9.12 -9.81 -19.72
N ARG A 327 10.18 -9.17 -19.22
CA ARG A 327 11.54 -9.37 -19.70
C ARG A 327 12.06 -10.75 -19.35
N GLU A 328 11.90 -11.17 -18.11
CA GLU A 328 12.33 -12.49 -17.63
C GLU A 328 11.62 -13.63 -18.37
N LEU A 329 10.31 -13.48 -18.61
CA LEU A 329 9.55 -14.45 -19.39
C LEU A 329 10.06 -14.56 -20.84
N LEU A 330 10.36 -13.44 -21.50
CA LEU A 330 10.92 -13.44 -22.84
C LEU A 330 12.30 -14.10 -22.85
N GLU A 331 13.20 -13.72 -21.96
CA GLU A 331 14.55 -14.26 -21.86
C GLU A 331 14.55 -15.76 -21.56
N ARG A 332 13.67 -16.20 -20.67
CA ARG A 332 13.45 -17.62 -20.36
C ARG A 332 12.99 -18.40 -21.58
N PHE A 333 11.97 -17.90 -22.29
CA PHE A 333 11.44 -18.52 -23.49
C PHE A 333 12.52 -18.75 -24.55
N PHE A 334 13.36 -17.73 -24.81
CA PHE A 334 14.48 -17.86 -25.76
C PHE A 334 15.53 -18.85 -25.26
N SER A 335 15.86 -18.82 -23.96
CA SER A 335 16.82 -19.74 -23.33
C SER A 335 16.37 -21.19 -23.41
N GLU A 336 15.10 -21.48 -23.12
CA GLU A 336 14.52 -22.83 -23.22
C GLU A 336 14.52 -23.35 -24.66
N ALA A 337 14.32 -22.46 -25.63
CA ALA A 337 14.47 -22.76 -27.04
C ALA A 337 15.96 -22.88 -27.50
N ARG A 338 16.93 -22.75 -26.57
CA ARG A 338 18.38 -22.71 -26.84
C ARG A 338 18.77 -21.62 -27.85
N GLN A 339 18.06 -20.50 -27.79
CA GLN A 339 18.30 -19.29 -28.61
C GLN A 339 18.75 -18.14 -27.73
N ALA A 340 19.64 -17.29 -28.27
CA ALA A 340 19.99 -16.06 -27.59
C ALA A 340 18.78 -15.08 -27.59
N PRO A 341 18.44 -14.48 -26.44
CA PRO A 341 17.37 -13.49 -26.37
C PRO A 341 17.74 -12.25 -27.16
N PRO A 342 16.74 -11.47 -27.66
CA PRO A 342 17.01 -10.26 -28.38
C PRO A 342 17.65 -9.20 -27.48
N VAL A 343 18.61 -8.46 -28.04
CA VAL A 343 19.26 -7.33 -27.37
C VAL A 343 18.40 -6.08 -27.66
N PRO A 344 17.88 -5.39 -26.63
CA PRO A 344 17.07 -4.21 -26.87
C PRO A 344 17.90 -3.03 -27.36
N ALA A 345 17.38 -2.29 -28.34
CA ALA A 345 17.89 -0.97 -28.73
C ALA A 345 17.43 0.11 -27.72
N VAL A 346 16.26 -0.11 -27.09
CA VAL A 346 15.71 0.78 -26.05
C VAL A 346 15.18 -0.07 -24.88
N GLU A 347 15.51 0.34 -23.67
CA GLU A 347 14.96 -0.21 -22.43
C GLU A 347 14.08 0.82 -21.75
N THR A 348 12.78 0.51 -21.60
CA THR A 348 11.83 1.40 -20.92
C THR A 348 10.76 0.63 -20.18
N GLY A 349 10.36 1.14 -19.01
CA GLY A 349 9.16 0.70 -18.29
C GLY A 349 7.96 1.64 -18.51
N ASP A 350 8.16 2.71 -19.28
CA ASP A 350 7.13 3.71 -19.58
C ASP A 350 6.34 3.29 -20.82
N LEU A 351 5.03 3.07 -20.63
CA LEU A 351 4.16 2.62 -21.70
C LEU A 351 3.94 3.70 -22.78
N ALA A 352 3.98 4.99 -22.43
CA ALA A 352 3.79 6.06 -23.38
C ALA A 352 5.00 6.14 -24.35
N VAL A 353 6.22 6.04 -23.81
CA VAL A 353 7.44 5.97 -24.61
C VAL A 353 7.43 4.73 -25.51
N LEU A 354 7.13 3.56 -24.94
CA LEU A 354 7.08 2.29 -25.67
C LEU A 354 6.07 2.36 -26.82
N ARG A 355 4.86 2.83 -26.55
CA ARG A 355 3.79 2.99 -27.54
C ARG A 355 4.21 3.89 -28.71
N SER A 356 4.78 5.06 -28.38
CA SER A 356 5.22 5.99 -29.42
C SER A 356 6.33 5.41 -30.28
N LEU A 357 7.30 4.71 -29.68
CA LEU A 357 8.36 4.03 -30.44
C LEU A 357 7.83 2.96 -31.39
N LEU A 358 6.83 2.18 -30.96
CA LEU A 358 6.20 1.17 -31.81
C LEU A 358 5.45 1.81 -33.00
N LEU A 359 4.73 2.89 -32.77
CA LEU A 359 3.95 3.56 -33.82
C LEU A 359 4.85 4.24 -34.88
N GLU A 360 5.99 4.79 -34.45
CA GLU A 360 6.87 5.60 -35.27
C GLU A 360 8.08 4.82 -35.84
N SER A 361 8.20 3.53 -35.59
CA SER A 361 9.37 2.75 -36.03
C SER A 361 9.06 1.27 -36.27
N ASP A 362 10.03 0.54 -36.84
CA ASP A 362 10.01 -0.92 -37.00
C ASP A 362 10.60 -1.63 -35.77
N MET A 363 10.39 -1.08 -34.58
CA MET A 363 10.75 -1.77 -33.35
C MET A 363 9.69 -2.79 -32.95
N LEU A 364 10.14 -3.89 -32.37
CA LEU A 364 9.29 -4.90 -31.72
C LEU A 364 9.29 -4.70 -30.22
N THR A 365 8.23 -5.18 -29.59
CA THR A 365 8.20 -5.35 -28.12
C THR A 365 7.63 -6.71 -27.76
N ALA A 366 7.85 -7.14 -26.49
CA ALA A 366 7.23 -8.32 -25.92
C ALA A 366 6.62 -7.96 -24.56
N ILE A 367 5.33 -7.68 -24.57
CA ILE A 367 4.52 -7.36 -23.38
C ILE A 367 3.13 -7.97 -23.54
N SER A 368 2.29 -7.87 -22.49
CA SER A 368 0.88 -8.23 -22.61
C SER A 368 0.16 -7.37 -23.66
N ALA A 369 -0.57 -8.00 -24.56
CA ALA A 369 -1.40 -7.30 -25.55
C ALA A 369 -2.49 -6.42 -24.90
N HIS A 370 -2.92 -6.74 -23.69
CA HIS A 370 -3.86 -5.91 -22.92
C HIS A 370 -3.32 -4.50 -22.63
N GLN A 371 -2.00 -4.31 -22.58
CA GLN A 371 -1.40 -3.00 -22.33
C GLN A 371 -1.54 -2.04 -23.53
N LEU A 372 -1.65 -2.59 -24.74
CA LEU A 372 -1.76 -1.86 -26.00
C LEU A 372 -3.08 -2.18 -26.72
N ARG A 373 -4.11 -2.56 -25.95
CA ARG A 373 -5.39 -3.02 -26.51
C ARG A 373 -6.09 -2.01 -27.40
N TYR A 374 -5.98 -0.72 -27.09
CA TYR A 374 -6.62 0.32 -27.87
C TYR A 374 -5.98 0.43 -29.25
N GLU A 375 -4.66 0.42 -29.33
CA GLU A 375 -3.88 0.46 -30.56
C GLU A 375 -4.00 -0.84 -31.37
N ILE A 376 -4.15 -1.98 -30.69
CA ILE A 376 -4.41 -3.27 -31.36
C ILE A 376 -5.84 -3.29 -31.91
N ARG A 377 -6.80 -2.74 -31.18
CA ARG A 377 -8.20 -2.72 -31.56
C ARG A 377 -8.50 -1.74 -32.71
N ASP A 378 -7.82 -0.58 -32.76
CA ASP A 378 -7.93 0.38 -33.85
C ASP A 378 -7.08 0.01 -35.05
N GLY A 379 -6.26 -1.05 -34.94
CA GLY A 379 -5.43 -1.58 -36.02
C GLY A 379 -4.14 -0.83 -36.27
N SER A 380 -3.72 0.08 -35.39
CA SER A 380 -2.42 0.78 -35.51
C SER A 380 -1.26 -0.11 -35.07
N LEU A 381 -1.49 -1.01 -34.11
CA LEU A 381 -0.55 -2.06 -33.70
C LEU A 381 -1.14 -3.45 -33.96
N VAL A 382 -0.27 -4.44 -34.12
CA VAL A 382 -0.66 -5.84 -34.33
C VAL A 382 0.16 -6.78 -33.45
N VAL A 383 -0.45 -7.85 -33.01
CA VAL A 383 0.24 -9.00 -32.45
C VAL A 383 0.79 -9.83 -33.59
N LEU A 384 2.09 -10.08 -33.60
CA LEU A 384 2.73 -10.90 -34.62
C LEU A 384 2.42 -12.39 -34.37
N ASP A 385 2.32 -13.16 -35.47
CA ASP A 385 2.11 -14.61 -35.43
C ASP A 385 3.40 -15.36 -35.04
N PHE A 386 3.81 -15.13 -33.80
CA PHE A 386 4.90 -15.83 -33.14
C PHE A 386 4.49 -16.10 -31.69
N PRO A 387 3.88 -17.26 -31.42
CA PRO A 387 3.36 -17.56 -30.08
C PRO A 387 4.51 -17.73 -29.09
N LEU A 388 4.47 -16.93 -28.03
CA LEU A 388 5.35 -17.09 -26.86
C LEU A 388 4.66 -18.04 -25.87
N GLU A 389 4.70 -19.34 -26.20
CA GLU A 389 4.20 -20.39 -25.30
C GLU A 389 5.00 -20.36 -23.99
N GLU A 390 4.42 -20.89 -22.90
CA GLU A 390 5.06 -20.91 -21.56
C GLU A 390 5.35 -19.52 -20.94
N THR A 391 4.83 -18.43 -21.51
CA THR A 391 4.97 -17.08 -20.93
C THR A 391 3.73 -16.65 -20.12
N ARG A 392 2.96 -17.63 -19.64
CA ARG A 392 1.78 -17.38 -18.81
C ARG A 392 2.17 -16.89 -17.43
N ARG A 393 1.37 -15.98 -16.89
CA ARG A 393 1.50 -15.44 -15.56
C ARG A 393 0.14 -15.08 -15.00
N GLU A 394 0.00 -15.18 -13.71
CA GLU A 394 -1.22 -14.75 -13.02
C GLU A 394 -1.16 -13.24 -12.76
N ILE A 395 -2.27 -12.58 -13.03
CA ILE A 395 -2.52 -11.19 -12.69
C ILE A 395 -3.56 -11.16 -11.59
N GLY A 396 -3.31 -10.37 -10.57
CA GLY A 396 -4.19 -10.36 -9.41
C GLY A 396 -3.92 -9.23 -8.44
N LEU A 397 -4.47 -9.41 -7.25
CA LEU A 397 -4.34 -8.50 -6.11
C LEU A 397 -3.35 -9.07 -5.11
N SER A 398 -2.49 -8.21 -4.58
CA SER A 398 -1.61 -8.56 -3.46
C SER A 398 -1.89 -7.64 -2.29
N GLN A 399 -2.06 -8.22 -1.12
CA GLN A 399 -2.28 -7.54 0.16
C GLN A 399 -1.27 -8.02 1.18
N ARG A 400 -1.04 -7.25 2.22
CA ARG A 400 -0.27 -7.70 3.39
C ARG A 400 -1.04 -8.84 4.08
N GLN A 401 -0.34 -9.91 4.44
CA GLN A 401 -0.94 -10.99 5.20
C GLN A 401 -1.53 -10.46 6.50
N GLY A 402 -2.76 -10.86 6.81
CA GLY A 402 -3.48 -10.37 7.98
C GLY A 402 -3.85 -8.88 7.93
N ALA A 403 -3.77 -8.19 6.79
CA ALA A 403 -4.28 -6.83 6.65
C ALA A 403 -5.79 -6.77 6.95
N PHE A 404 -6.22 -5.59 7.39
CA PHE A 404 -7.64 -5.26 7.53
C PHE A 404 -7.93 -4.01 6.68
N PRO A 405 -8.19 -4.20 5.37
CA PRO A 405 -8.35 -3.10 4.44
C PRO A 405 -9.48 -2.17 4.85
N SER A 406 -9.33 -0.87 4.54
CA SER A 406 -10.40 0.10 4.73
C SER A 406 -11.63 -0.27 3.90
N PRO A 407 -12.84 0.23 4.27
CA PRO A 407 -14.05 0.01 3.46
C PRO A 407 -13.89 0.47 2.00
N GLY A 408 -13.20 1.58 1.77
CA GLY A 408 -12.90 2.08 0.43
C GLY A 408 -11.95 1.16 -0.35
N ALA A 409 -10.92 0.63 0.31
CA ALA A 409 -9.99 -0.33 -0.33
C ALA A 409 -10.70 -1.64 -0.69
N ARG A 410 -11.57 -2.17 0.20
CA ARG A 410 -12.40 -3.35 -0.10
C ARG A 410 -13.33 -3.10 -1.29
N ALA A 411 -13.99 -1.94 -1.32
CA ALA A 411 -14.88 -1.58 -2.42
C ALA A 411 -14.11 -1.46 -3.76
N LEU A 412 -12.91 -0.86 -3.77
CA LEU A 412 -12.11 -0.78 -5.00
C LEU A 412 -11.64 -2.16 -5.48
N MET A 413 -11.22 -3.03 -4.57
CA MET A 413 -10.85 -4.41 -4.94
C MET A 413 -12.05 -5.18 -5.50
N GLU A 414 -13.25 -4.98 -4.97
CA GLU A 414 -14.47 -5.59 -5.50
C GLU A 414 -14.81 -5.06 -6.90
N GLU A 415 -14.70 -3.75 -7.14
CA GLU A 415 -14.84 -3.19 -8.49
C GLU A 415 -13.84 -3.77 -9.48
N ILE A 416 -12.59 -3.98 -9.05
CA ILE A 416 -11.57 -4.63 -9.88
C ILE A 416 -12.01 -6.04 -10.27
N ARG A 417 -12.52 -6.84 -9.32
CA ARG A 417 -13.06 -8.19 -9.62
C ARG A 417 -14.21 -8.13 -10.62
N GLN A 418 -15.13 -7.20 -10.44
CA GLN A 418 -16.28 -7.03 -11.34
C GLN A 418 -15.85 -6.62 -12.75
N VAL A 419 -14.88 -5.70 -12.89
CA VAL A 419 -14.32 -5.31 -14.18
C VAL A 419 -13.67 -6.50 -14.89
N VAL A 420 -12.92 -7.32 -14.16
CA VAL A 420 -12.28 -8.53 -14.74
C VAL A 420 -13.34 -9.55 -15.13
N ALA A 421 -14.27 -9.87 -14.25
CA ALA A 421 -15.34 -10.87 -14.52
C ALA A 421 -16.28 -10.46 -15.67
N GLY A 422 -16.55 -9.15 -15.78
CA GLY A 422 -17.45 -8.59 -16.81
C GLY A 422 -16.81 -8.45 -18.20
N SER A 423 -15.46 -8.48 -18.30
CA SER A 423 -14.77 -8.29 -19.57
C SER A 423 -14.46 -9.62 -20.28
N PRO A 424 -14.88 -9.78 -21.54
CA PRO A 424 -14.51 -10.96 -22.33
C PRO A 424 -12.99 -11.10 -22.53
N ASP A 425 -12.28 -9.98 -22.49
CA ASP A 425 -10.83 -9.92 -22.72
C ASP A 425 -10.01 -10.64 -21.64
N PHE A 426 -10.55 -10.76 -20.42
CA PHE A 426 -9.87 -11.41 -19.28
C PHE A 426 -10.39 -12.82 -18.99
N ARG A 427 -11.34 -13.32 -19.80
CA ARG A 427 -11.79 -14.71 -19.67
C ARG A 427 -10.68 -15.61 -20.15
N THR A 428 -10.20 -16.50 -19.30
CA THR A 428 -9.34 -17.62 -19.71
C THR A 428 -10.06 -18.36 -20.83
N PRO A 429 -9.47 -18.61 -22.01
CA PRO A 429 -10.08 -19.49 -22.98
C PRO A 429 -10.31 -20.81 -22.27
N ASN A 430 -11.57 -21.19 -22.10
CA ASN A 430 -11.94 -22.52 -21.55
C ASN A 430 -11.07 -23.56 -22.23
N GLY A 431 -10.31 -24.27 -21.41
CA GLY A 431 -9.47 -25.35 -21.90
C GLY A 431 -10.27 -26.24 -22.79
N ARG A 432 -9.91 -26.32 -24.06
CA ARG A 432 -10.24 -27.48 -24.86
C ARG A 432 -9.61 -28.67 -24.14
N LYS A 433 -10.50 -29.52 -23.62
CA LYS A 433 -10.17 -30.86 -23.13
C LYS A 433 -9.42 -31.66 -24.19
#